data_c122d1f84a5909a021a031798bed83f7
#
_entry.id   c122d1f84a5909a021a031798bed83f7
#
_cell.length_a   1.000
_cell.length_b   1.000
_cell.length_c   1.000
_cell.angle_alpha   90.00
_cell.angle_beta   90.00
_cell.angle_gamma   90.00
#
_symmetry.space_group_name_H-M   'P 1'
#
loop_
_entity.id
_entity.type
_entity.pdbx_description
1 polymer ?
#
loop_
_entity_poly.entity_id
_entity_poly.type
_entity_poly.pdbx_seq_one_letter_code
_entity_poly.pdbx_strand_id
1 'polypeptide(L)'
;QDCLALLVMEPDMVRKMIVSNYGGVRIDGTNATIIGNGQGKFIADRNNITRVWMDHAYWPFVTTKLYMDQTGDLDILLDKVSYFKDRQSLRGTAHDDEWKFEDGNTQKTVGGVDYFGTVIEHILLQNLCAFYDVGEHNEMRLHGADWNDALDMAWERGESVAFTCAYAGNLKDIAYYLRKIESTDGIRIIEVAKEMEYLFRKGKELSENPYK
;
A
#
# COMPACT_ATOMS: atom_id res chain seq x y z
N GLN A 1 -7.01 -1.56 11.47
CA GLN A 1 -7.83 -2.49 12.28
C GLN A 1 -8.82 -1.72 13.17
N ASP A 2 -8.39 -0.67 13.87
CA ASP A 2 -9.25 0.09 14.80
C ASP A 2 -10.48 0.69 14.11
N CYS A 3 -10.37 1.07 12.84
CA CYS A 3 -11.49 1.56 12.04
C CYS A 3 -12.65 0.55 11.93
N LEU A 4 -12.36 -0.75 11.99
CA LEU A 4 -13.39 -1.79 11.80
C LEU A 4 -14.41 -1.80 12.94
N ALA A 5 -13.96 -1.53 14.17
CA ALA A 5 -14.88 -1.45 15.32
C ALA A 5 -15.86 -0.28 15.21
N LEU A 6 -15.47 0.80 14.54
CA LEU A 6 -16.28 2.01 14.34
C LEU A 6 -17.17 1.94 13.09
N LEU A 7 -16.92 1.02 12.18
CA LEU A 7 -17.56 0.99 10.86
C LEU A 7 -19.08 0.97 10.90
N VAL A 8 -19.66 0.27 11.87
CA VAL A 8 -21.12 0.18 12.02
C VAL A 8 -21.72 1.44 12.66
N MET A 9 -20.97 2.12 13.52
CA MET A 9 -21.46 3.25 14.30
C MET A 9 -21.16 4.61 13.64
N GLU A 10 -19.99 4.75 13.04
CA GLU A 10 -19.47 6.03 12.55
C GLU A 10 -18.80 5.88 11.16
N PRO A 11 -19.56 5.41 10.14
CA PRO A 11 -18.97 5.13 8.81
C PRO A 11 -18.31 6.36 8.17
N ASP A 12 -18.86 7.56 8.37
CA ASP A 12 -18.27 8.80 7.83
C ASP A 12 -16.91 9.13 8.46
N MET A 13 -16.75 8.84 9.75
CA MET A 13 -15.46 8.98 10.43
C MET A 13 -14.48 7.95 9.91
N VAL A 14 -14.92 6.71 9.76
CA VAL A 14 -14.10 5.61 9.21
C VAL A 14 -13.60 5.93 7.80
N ARG A 15 -14.48 6.49 6.95
CA ARG A 15 -14.08 6.96 5.61
C ARG A 15 -12.91 7.94 5.67
N LYS A 16 -13.02 8.97 6.50
CA LYS A 16 -11.96 9.98 6.69
C LYS A 16 -10.67 9.36 7.21
N MET A 17 -10.76 8.42 8.15
CA MET A 17 -9.61 7.71 8.69
C MET A 17 -8.91 6.86 7.61
N ILE A 18 -9.66 6.11 6.83
CA ILE A 18 -9.12 5.28 5.73
C ILE A 18 -8.39 6.17 4.73
N VAL A 19 -9.05 7.19 4.20
CA VAL A 19 -8.45 8.10 3.20
C VAL A 19 -7.17 8.73 3.75
N SER A 20 -7.21 9.28 4.97
CA SER A 20 -6.02 9.92 5.55
C SER A 20 -4.87 8.95 5.82
N ASN A 21 -5.17 7.68 6.13
CA ASN A 21 -4.15 6.67 6.40
C ASN A 21 -3.34 6.29 5.15
N TYR A 22 -3.93 6.39 3.95
CA TYR A 22 -3.18 6.22 2.71
C TYR A 22 -2.09 7.27 2.52
N GLY A 23 -2.20 8.44 3.14
CA GLY A 23 -1.13 9.45 3.17
C GLY A 23 0.17 9.00 3.86
N GLY A 24 0.16 7.87 4.56
CA GLY A 24 1.34 7.22 5.13
C GLY A 24 2.06 6.25 4.20
N VAL A 25 1.53 6.01 3.02
CA VAL A 25 2.13 5.11 2.02
C VAL A 25 3.26 5.80 1.28
N ARG A 26 4.41 5.13 1.15
CA ARG A 26 5.54 5.56 0.29
C ARG A 26 5.36 5.06 -1.14
N ILE A 27 6.03 5.71 -2.08
CA ILE A 27 5.98 5.33 -3.51
C ILE A 27 6.62 3.96 -3.81
N ASP A 28 7.29 3.34 -2.85
CA ASP A 28 7.78 1.96 -2.95
C ASP A 28 6.81 0.92 -2.37
N GLY A 29 5.60 1.35 -1.99
CA GLY A 29 4.54 0.51 -1.44
C GLY A 29 4.68 0.22 0.05
N THR A 30 5.71 0.74 0.74
CA THR A 30 5.85 0.61 2.19
C THR A 30 5.07 1.69 2.93
N ASN A 31 4.87 1.54 4.23
CA ASN A 31 4.17 2.52 5.06
C ASN A 31 5.10 3.20 6.06
N ALA A 32 4.78 4.44 6.42
CA ALA A 32 5.17 4.98 7.70
C ALA A 32 4.53 4.14 8.82
N THR A 33 5.29 3.77 9.84
CA THR A 33 4.87 2.77 10.83
C THR A 33 4.02 3.32 11.96
N ILE A 34 4.07 4.63 12.18
CA ILE A 34 3.40 5.27 13.31
C ILE A 34 2.48 6.39 12.83
N ILE A 35 1.23 6.35 13.27
CA ILE A 35 0.29 7.46 13.12
C ILE A 35 0.58 8.49 14.22
N GLY A 36 0.81 9.74 13.82
CA GLY A 36 1.09 10.84 14.76
C GLY A 36 -0.17 11.42 15.40
N ASN A 37 0.00 12.51 16.14
CA ASN A 37 -1.04 13.15 16.97
C ASN A 37 -2.13 13.88 16.18
N GLY A 38 -2.36 13.55 14.93
CA GLY A 38 -3.42 14.16 14.12
C GLY A 38 -3.67 13.37 12.86
N GLN A 39 -4.85 13.53 12.32
CA GLN A 39 -5.24 12.89 11.08
C GLN A 39 -4.26 13.24 9.94
N GLY A 40 -3.76 12.24 9.23
CA GLY A 40 -2.79 12.42 8.14
C GLY A 40 -1.37 12.79 8.61
N LYS A 41 -1.09 12.71 9.91
CA LYS A 41 0.27 12.89 10.45
C LYS A 41 0.92 11.54 10.67
N PHE A 42 2.13 11.39 10.13
CA PHE A 42 2.87 10.13 10.22
C PHE A 42 4.27 10.36 10.75
N ILE A 43 4.80 9.35 11.43
CA ILE A 43 6.18 9.26 11.87
C ILE A 43 6.79 8.05 11.17
N ALA A 44 7.92 8.26 10.53
CA ALA A 44 8.55 7.27 9.65
C ALA A 44 8.74 5.92 10.32
N ASP A 45 9.35 5.94 11.51
CA ASP A 45 9.57 4.75 12.32
C ASP A 45 10.04 5.09 13.74
N ARG A 46 9.99 4.11 14.62
CA ARG A 46 10.53 4.18 15.97
C ARG A 46 12.03 3.91 15.92
N ASN A 47 12.83 4.82 16.47
CA ASN A 47 14.31 4.70 16.54
C ASN A 47 15.02 4.67 15.18
N ASN A 48 14.44 5.20 14.12
CA ASN A 48 14.98 5.18 12.76
C ASN A 48 15.31 3.77 12.23
N ILE A 49 14.61 2.75 12.72
CA ILE A 49 14.72 1.39 12.20
C ILE A 49 13.72 1.23 11.06
N THR A 50 14.25 0.99 9.87
CA THR A 50 13.41 0.68 8.71
C THR A 50 12.83 -0.72 8.88
N ARG A 51 11.50 -0.81 8.88
CA ARG A 51 10.80 -2.09 8.91
C ARG A 51 9.81 -2.15 7.76
N VAL A 52 9.93 -3.18 6.95
CA VAL A 52 8.93 -3.54 5.95
C VAL A 52 8.15 -4.72 6.49
N TRP A 53 6.92 -4.46 6.87
CA TRP A 53 6.05 -5.49 7.43
C TRP A 53 5.16 -6.05 6.33
N MET A 54 5.03 -7.36 6.31
CA MET A 54 4.28 -8.04 5.26
C MET A 54 2.81 -7.63 5.21
N ASP A 55 2.21 -7.32 6.33
CA ASP A 55 0.79 -6.99 6.46
C ASP A 55 0.46 -5.52 6.16
N HIS A 56 1.48 -4.65 6.00
CA HIS A 56 1.27 -3.22 5.79
C HIS A 56 0.48 -2.87 4.52
N ALA A 57 0.62 -3.65 3.47
CA ALA A 57 -0.17 -3.44 2.25
C ALA A 57 -1.46 -4.29 2.25
N TYR A 58 -1.53 -5.30 3.10
CA TYR A 58 -2.70 -6.17 3.21
C TYR A 58 -3.86 -5.48 3.92
N TRP A 59 -3.64 -5.01 5.15
CA TRP A 59 -4.69 -4.44 5.99
C TRP A 59 -5.34 -3.16 5.46
N PRO A 60 -4.62 -2.21 4.84
CA PRO A 60 -5.26 -1.03 4.27
C PRO A 60 -6.34 -1.38 3.25
N PHE A 61 -6.06 -2.30 2.34
CA PHE A 61 -7.05 -2.72 1.35
C PHE A 61 -8.21 -3.51 1.98
N VAL A 62 -7.93 -4.47 2.86
CA VAL A 62 -9.00 -5.24 3.54
C VAL A 62 -9.92 -4.32 4.33
N THR A 63 -9.38 -3.31 5.02
CA THR A 63 -10.19 -2.32 5.74
C THR A 63 -11.05 -1.50 4.78
N THR A 64 -10.47 -1.03 3.68
CA THR A 64 -11.20 -0.27 2.64
C THR A 64 -12.28 -1.14 1.99
N LYS A 65 -11.97 -2.40 1.71
CA LYS A 65 -12.94 -3.38 1.18
C LYS A 65 -14.14 -3.53 2.10
N LEU A 66 -13.91 -3.76 3.39
CA LEU A 66 -14.99 -3.92 4.37
C LEU A 66 -15.83 -2.63 4.50
N TYR A 67 -15.21 -1.46 4.42
CA TYR A 67 -15.93 -0.18 4.34
C TYR A 67 -16.84 -0.12 3.10
N MET A 68 -16.30 -0.42 1.91
CA MET A 68 -17.08 -0.41 0.66
C MET A 68 -18.20 -1.46 0.65
N ASP A 69 -17.96 -2.64 1.23
CA ASP A 69 -18.98 -3.69 1.35
C ASP A 69 -20.12 -3.28 2.29
N GLN A 70 -19.80 -2.57 3.37
CA GLN A 70 -20.78 -2.12 4.35
C GLN A 70 -21.60 -0.91 3.86
N THR A 71 -20.96 0.03 3.19
CA THR A 71 -21.58 1.33 2.86
C THR A 71 -22.06 1.44 1.40
N GLY A 72 -21.46 0.65 0.52
CA GLY A 72 -21.65 0.79 -0.94
C GLY A 72 -20.86 1.95 -1.56
N ASP A 73 -20.11 2.73 -0.77
CA ASP A 73 -19.34 3.90 -1.23
C ASP A 73 -18.08 3.44 -1.99
N LEU A 74 -18.17 3.37 -3.31
CA LEU A 74 -17.04 3.09 -4.18
C LEU A 74 -16.23 4.35 -4.52
N ASP A 75 -16.79 5.53 -4.35
CA ASP A 75 -16.14 6.80 -4.67
C ASP A 75 -14.88 7.03 -3.82
N ILE A 76 -14.80 6.40 -2.63
CA ILE A 76 -13.60 6.41 -1.80
C ILE A 76 -12.34 6.02 -2.59
N LEU A 77 -12.46 5.15 -3.58
CA LEU A 77 -11.32 4.70 -4.41
C LEU A 77 -10.76 5.81 -5.30
N LEU A 78 -11.54 6.87 -5.54
CA LEU A 78 -11.18 7.99 -6.41
C LEU A 78 -10.66 9.21 -5.64
N ASP A 79 -10.77 9.21 -4.32
CA ASP A 79 -10.22 10.28 -3.48
C ASP A 79 -8.71 10.41 -3.67
N LYS A 80 -8.23 11.64 -3.76
CA LYS A 80 -6.81 11.92 -3.95
C LYS A 80 -6.11 12.14 -2.62
N VAL A 81 -4.98 11.47 -2.43
CA VAL A 81 -4.15 11.50 -1.22
C VAL A 81 -2.69 11.67 -1.62
N SER A 82 -1.92 12.37 -0.79
CA SER A 82 -0.46 12.46 -0.96
C SER A 82 0.23 11.16 -0.59
N TYR A 83 1.48 10.98 -1.06
CA TYR A 83 2.36 9.92 -0.61
C TYR A 83 3.33 10.43 0.46
N PHE A 84 3.65 9.56 1.40
CA PHE A 84 4.65 9.84 2.43
C PHE A 84 6.06 9.76 1.85
N LYS A 85 6.93 10.67 2.26
CA LYS A 85 8.35 10.68 1.91
C LYS A 85 9.19 10.89 3.16
N ASP A 86 10.23 10.09 3.28
CA ASP A 86 11.29 10.23 4.25
C ASP A 86 12.62 9.75 3.64
N ARG A 87 13.63 9.57 4.46
CA ARG A 87 14.93 9.08 4.03
C ARG A 87 14.92 7.64 3.52
N GLN A 88 13.89 6.85 3.87
CA GLN A 88 13.85 5.44 3.49
C GLN A 88 13.50 5.27 2.01
N SER A 89 14.11 4.29 1.36
CA SER A 89 13.88 3.98 -0.05
C SER A 89 14.08 2.49 -0.34
N LEU A 90 13.69 2.07 -1.54
CA LEU A 90 13.83 0.70 -2.03
C LEU A 90 13.32 -0.35 -1.03
N ARG A 91 12.11 -0.14 -0.52
CA ARG A 91 11.45 -1.03 0.47
C ARG A 91 12.35 -1.29 1.68
N GLY A 92 12.97 -0.22 2.19
CA GLY A 92 13.78 -0.26 3.39
C GLY A 92 15.20 -0.82 3.23
N THR A 93 15.63 -1.13 2.00
CA THR A 93 16.97 -1.66 1.74
C THR A 93 18.02 -0.59 1.44
N ALA A 94 17.57 0.67 1.24
CA ALA A 94 18.45 1.80 0.98
C ALA A 94 17.93 3.09 1.63
N HIS A 95 18.77 4.12 1.63
CA HIS A 95 18.43 5.46 2.07
C HIS A 95 18.60 6.47 0.92
N ASP A 96 17.73 7.47 0.92
CA ASP A 96 17.85 8.67 0.11
C ASP A 96 18.67 9.71 0.90
N ASP A 97 19.96 9.83 0.58
CA ASP A 97 20.87 10.73 1.28
C ASP A 97 20.68 12.20 0.84
N GLU A 98 19.92 12.46 -0.20
CA GLU A 98 19.58 13.81 -0.63
C GLU A 98 18.38 14.37 0.15
N TRP A 99 17.50 13.50 0.68
CA TRP A 99 16.37 13.94 1.48
C TRP A 99 16.80 14.56 2.82
N LYS A 100 16.20 15.69 3.15
CA LYS A 100 16.40 16.41 4.41
C LYS A 100 15.06 16.65 5.11
N PHE A 101 15.09 16.76 6.41
CA PHE A 101 13.88 16.98 7.21
C PHE A 101 13.11 18.26 6.79
N GLU A 102 13.82 19.29 6.36
CA GLU A 102 13.27 20.55 5.88
C GLU A 102 12.47 20.41 4.59
N ASP A 103 12.70 19.34 3.80
CA ASP A 103 11.98 19.06 2.56
C ASP A 103 10.53 18.63 2.82
N GLY A 104 10.22 18.29 4.08
CA GLY A 104 8.92 17.77 4.51
C GLY A 104 8.73 16.29 4.18
N ASN A 105 7.57 15.78 4.51
CA ASN A 105 7.24 14.36 4.41
C ASN A 105 6.23 14.03 3.29
N THR A 106 6.10 14.90 2.29
CA THR A 106 5.24 14.67 1.12
C THR A 106 6.08 14.36 -0.10
N GLN A 107 5.73 13.28 -0.81
CA GLN A 107 6.37 12.94 -2.08
C GLN A 107 6.11 14.05 -3.12
N LYS A 108 7.15 14.44 -3.83
CA LYS A 108 7.08 15.44 -4.89
C LYS A 108 7.32 14.81 -6.26
N THR A 109 6.75 15.44 -7.27
CA THR A 109 7.09 15.18 -8.69
C THR A 109 8.50 15.68 -9.00
N VAL A 110 9.04 15.28 -10.15
CA VAL A 110 10.33 15.81 -10.68
C VAL A 110 10.31 17.35 -10.78
N GLY A 111 9.14 17.95 -10.98
CA GLY A 111 8.97 19.41 -11.01
C GLY A 111 8.87 20.07 -9.63
N GLY A 112 9.04 19.34 -8.53
CA GLY A 112 9.02 19.86 -7.16
C GLY A 112 7.61 20.14 -6.60
N VAL A 113 6.54 19.72 -7.28
CA VAL A 113 5.15 19.87 -6.84
C VAL A 113 4.73 18.62 -6.05
N ASP A 114 3.99 18.80 -4.98
CA ASP A 114 3.45 17.69 -4.19
C ASP A 114 2.62 16.76 -5.08
N TYR A 115 2.85 15.45 -4.97
CA TYR A 115 2.15 14.45 -5.75
C TYR A 115 0.97 13.87 -4.98
N PHE A 116 -0.17 13.76 -5.66
CA PHE A 116 -1.41 13.18 -5.15
C PHE A 116 -1.90 12.10 -6.10
N GLY A 117 -1.93 10.87 -5.63
CA GLY A 117 -2.56 9.74 -6.32
C GLY A 117 -3.95 9.44 -5.75
N THR A 118 -4.73 8.66 -6.48
CA THR A 118 -6.01 8.18 -5.96
C THR A 118 -5.82 7.07 -4.93
N VAL A 119 -6.81 6.82 -4.07
CA VAL A 119 -6.80 5.69 -3.14
C VAL A 119 -6.58 4.38 -3.87
N ILE A 120 -7.24 4.18 -5.04
CA ILE A 120 -7.01 2.96 -5.84
C ILE A 120 -5.57 2.86 -6.36
N GLU A 121 -4.92 3.97 -6.68
CA GLU A 121 -3.49 3.98 -7.04
C GLU A 121 -2.63 3.50 -5.87
N HIS A 122 -2.86 4.01 -4.66
CA HIS A 122 -2.15 3.57 -3.44
C HIS A 122 -2.35 2.08 -3.19
N ILE A 123 -3.58 1.59 -3.30
CA ILE A 123 -3.92 0.18 -3.13
C ILE A 123 -3.17 -0.69 -4.15
N LEU A 124 -3.23 -0.32 -5.43
CA LEU A 124 -2.54 -1.04 -6.51
C LEU A 124 -1.03 -1.04 -6.29
N LEU A 125 -0.45 0.12 -6.00
CA LEU A 125 0.98 0.26 -5.74
C LEU A 125 1.43 -0.65 -4.59
N GLN A 126 0.74 -0.57 -3.44
CA GLN A 126 1.08 -1.37 -2.26
C GLN A 126 1.00 -2.87 -2.54
N ASN A 127 -0.10 -3.32 -3.12
CA ASN A 127 -0.31 -4.75 -3.35
C ASN A 127 0.61 -5.31 -4.43
N LEU A 128 0.88 -4.57 -5.51
CA LEU A 128 1.80 -5.01 -6.56
C LEU A 128 3.26 -5.00 -6.09
N CYS A 129 3.71 -3.94 -5.41
CA CYS A 129 5.08 -3.90 -4.88
C CYS A 129 5.33 -5.05 -3.89
N ALA A 130 4.36 -5.34 -3.01
CA ALA A 130 4.46 -6.44 -2.07
C ALA A 130 4.44 -7.80 -2.79
N PHE A 131 3.56 -7.98 -3.78
CA PHE A 131 3.43 -9.22 -4.54
C PHE A 131 4.70 -9.56 -5.34
N TYR A 132 5.44 -8.57 -5.83
CA TYR A 132 6.70 -8.78 -6.54
C TYR A 132 7.92 -8.88 -5.63
N ASP A 133 7.79 -8.63 -4.33
CA ASP A 133 8.86 -8.77 -3.35
C ASP A 133 8.94 -10.23 -2.86
N VAL A 134 9.50 -11.08 -3.71
CA VAL A 134 9.53 -12.54 -3.53
C VAL A 134 10.93 -13.06 -3.27
N GLY A 135 11.01 -14.23 -2.65
CA GLY A 135 12.24 -14.96 -2.39
C GLY A 135 12.57 -16.01 -3.47
N GLU A 136 13.37 -16.99 -3.10
CA GLU A 136 13.89 -18.04 -4.00
C GLU A 136 12.79 -18.94 -4.60
N HIS A 137 11.70 -19.12 -3.85
CA HIS A 137 10.59 -20.01 -4.24
C HIS A 137 9.42 -19.26 -4.86
N ASN A 138 9.60 -17.96 -5.17
CA ASN A 138 8.55 -17.05 -5.65
C ASN A 138 7.41 -16.81 -4.66
N GLU A 139 7.62 -17.10 -3.38
CA GLU A 139 6.72 -16.70 -2.32
C GLU A 139 7.14 -15.35 -1.74
N MET A 140 6.20 -14.60 -1.18
CA MET A 140 6.48 -13.27 -0.62
C MET A 140 7.50 -13.36 0.52
N ARG A 141 8.46 -12.45 0.52
CA ARG A 141 9.49 -12.34 1.57
C ARG A 141 8.88 -11.95 2.90
N LEU A 142 9.37 -12.56 3.98
CA LEU A 142 8.93 -12.25 5.33
C LEU A 142 9.33 -10.86 5.81
N HIS A 143 10.50 -10.36 5.43
CA HIS A 143 11.05 -9.12 5.95
C HIS A 143 10.90 -9.01 7.49
N GLY A 144 10.38 -7.88 7.99
CA GLY A 144 9.99 -7.75 9.38
C GLY A 144 8.70 -8.53 9.67
N ALA A 145 8.76 -9.46 10.59
CA ALA A 145 7.62 -10.26 11.02
C ALA A 145 7.24 -9.94 12.46
N ASP A 146 7.11 -8.68 12.78
CA ASP A 146 6.99 -8.11 14.13
C ASP A 146 5.90 -8.71 15.03
N TRP A 147 4.89 -9.29 14.43
CA TRP A 147 3.85 -10.02 15.18
C TRP A 147 4.32 -11.38 15.71
N ASN A 148 5.43 -11.87 15.20
CA ASN A 148 6.01 -13.13 15.61
C ASN A 148 7.53 -13.04 15.61
N ASP A 149 8.10 -12.67 16.74
CA ASP A 149 9.54 -12.47 16.93
C ASP A 149 10.39 -13.67 16.48
N ALA A 150 9.83 -14.88 16.52
CA ALA A 150 10.52 -16.07 16.04
C ALA A 150 10.76 -16.05 14.52
N LEU A 151 9.89 -15.39 13.75
CA LEU A 151 10.04 -15.26 12.30
C LEU A 151 11.05 -14.17 11.91
N ASP A 152 11.35 -13.21 12.77
CA ASP A 152 12.39 -12.20 12.55
C ASP A 152 13.77 -12.84 12.34
N MET A 153 13.98 -14.06 12.83
CA MET A 153 15.19 -14.83 12.60
C MET A 153 15.35 -15.32 11.15
N ALA A 154 14.29 -15.25 10.35
CA ALA A 154 14.27 -15.71 8.96
C ALA A 154 14.27 -14.53 7.94
N TRP A 155 14.64 -13.33 8.36
CA TRP A 155 14.50 -12.11 7.57
C TRP A 155 15.26 -12.13 6.23
N GLU A 156 16.37 -12.86 6.11
CA GLU A 156 17.17 -12.93 4.88
C GLU A 156 16.51 -13.79 3.80
N ARG A 157 15.99 -14.96 4.16
CA ARG A 157 15.50 -15.97 3.22
C ARG A 157 14.09 -16.46 3.52
N GLY A 158 13.47 -15.95 4.57
CA GLY A 158 12.11 -16.33 4.95
C GLY A 158 11.09 -15.89 3.88
N GLU A 159 10.18 -16.79 3.57
CA GLU A 159 9.08 -16.60 2.65
C GLU A 159 7.76 -17.03 3.31
N SER A 160 6.63 -16.49 2.87
CA SER A 160 5.32 -16.79 3.43
C SER A 160 4.29 -17.17 2.37
N VAL A 161 3.95 -18.44 2.31
CA VAL A 161 2.84 -18.97 1.49
C VAL A 161 1.51 -18.32 1.89
N ALA A 162 1.29 -18.12 3.18
CA ALA A 162 0.03 -17.53 3.66
C ALA A 162 -0.17 -16.10 3.15
N PHE A 163 0.84 -15.24 3.22
CA PHE A 163 0.75 -13.88 2.68
C PHE A 163 0.73 -13.87 1.16
N THR A 164 1.44 -14.76 0.48
CA THR A 164 1.34 -14.90 -0.98
C THR A 164 -0.10 -15.16 -1.41
N CYS A 165 -0.79 -16.10 -0.76
CA CYS A 165 -2.19 -16.37 -1.00
C CYS A 165 -3.10 -15.18 -0.65
N ALA A 166 -2.82 -14.49 0.46
CA ALA A 166 -3.59 -13.33 0.91
C ALA A 166 -3.52 -12.16 -0.09
N TYR A 167 -2.33 -11.85 -0.59
CA TYR A 167 -2.15 -10.80 -1.60
C TYR A 167 -2.71 -11.18 -2.96
N ALA A 168 -2.64 -12.46 -3.35
CA ALA A 168 -3.34 -12.93 -4.55
C ALA A 168 -4.85 -12.75 -4.42
N GLY A 169 -5.42 -13.00 -3.24
CA GLY A 169 -6.81 -12.71 -2.90
C GLY A 169 -7.12 -11.21 -3.03
N ASN A 170 -6.28 -10.34 -2.47
CA ASN A 170 -6.43 -8.90 -2.59
C ASN A 170 -6.46 -8.44 -4.06
N LEU A 171 -5.52 -8.89 -4.88
CA LEU A 171 -5.45 -8.52 -6.31
C LEU A 171 -6.72 -8.96 -7.06
N LYS A 172 -7.26 -10.13 -6.72
CA LYS A 172 -8.54 -10.60 -7.28
C LYS A 172 -9.70 -9.70 -6.87
N ASP A 173 -9.77 -9.31 -5.60
CA ASP A 173 -10.80 -8.42 -5.09
C ASP A 173 -10.67 -7.00 -5.66
N ILE A 174 -9.46 -6.47 -5.78
CA ILE A 174 -9.19 -5.18 -6.45
C ILE A 174 -9.74 -5.21 -7.89
N ALA A 175 -9.45 -6.27 -8.64
CA ALA A 175 -9.97 -6.42 -9.99
C ALA A 175 -11.51 -6.52 -10.04
N TYR A 176 -12.14 -7.08 -9.00
CA TYR A 176 -13.59 -7.09 -8.86
C TYR A 176 -14.14 -5.66 -8.68
N TYR A 177 -13.57 -4.87 -7.77
CA TYR A 177 -14.05 -3.50 -7.53
C TYR A 177 -13.82 -2.57 -8.73
N LEU A 178 -12.70 -2.74 -9.45
CA LEU A 178 -12.46 -1.99 -10.69
C LEU A 178 -13.56 -2.27 -11.74
N ARG A 179 -13.95 -3.53 -11.92
CA ARG A 179 -15.08 -3.89 -12.80
C ARG A 179 -16.43 -3.36 -12.28
N LYS A 180 -16.60 -3.32 -10.97
CA LYS A 180 -17.81 -2.79 -10.34
C LYS A 180 -17.93 -1.28 -10.61
N ILE A 181 -16.88 -0.50 -10.42
CA ILE A 181 -16.85 0.93 -10.78
C ILE A 181 -17.16 1.14 -12.27
N GLU A 182 -16.57 0.35 -13.17
CA GLU A 182 -16.88 0.43 -14.59
C GLU A 182 -18.36 0.20 -14.86
N SER A 183 -18.96 -0.80 -14.23
CA SER A 183 -20.34 -1.18 -14.47
C SER A 183 -21.38 -0.25 -13.83
N THR A 184 -21.07 0.35 -12.65
CA THR A 184 -22.00 1.22 -11.93
C THR A 184 -21.84 2.69 -12.33
N ASP A 185 -20.61 3.17 -12.45
CA ASP A 185 -20.31 4.58 -12.61
C ASP A 185 -19.79 4.94 -14.00
N GLY A 186 -19.61 3.93 -14.86
CA GLY A 186 -19.14 4.09 -16.24
C GLY A 186 -17.67 4.52 -16.34
N ILE A 187 -16.92 4.47 -15.24
CA ILE A 187 -15.51 4.87 -15.18
C ILE A 187 -14.64 3.77 -15.79
N ARG A 188 -14.08 4.03 -16.97
CA ARG A 188 -13.26 3.08 -17.73
C ARG A 188 -11.78 3.35 -17.66
N ILE A 189 -11.38 4.53 -17.20
CA ILE A 189 -10.00 4.99 -17.15
C ILE A 189 -9.71 5.48 -15.75
N ILE A 190 -8.64 4.98 -15.16
CA ILE A 190 -8.11 5.44 -13.88
C ILE A 190 -6.70 5.96 -14.13
N GLU A 191 -6.45 7.18 -13.67
CA GLU A 191 -5.12 7.78 -13.70
C GLU A 191 -4.26 7.15 -12.62
N VAL A 192 -3.05 6.75 -12.97
CA VAL A 192 -2.03 6.24 -12.06
C VAL A 192 -0.67 6.85 -12.39
N ALA A 193 0.26 6.82 -11.44
CA ALA A 193 1.63 7.24 -11.65
C ALA A 193 2.25 6.49 -12.85
N LYS A 194 2.97 7.23 -13.71
CA LYS A 194 3.59 6.66 -14.92
C LYS A 194 4.53 5.49 -14.59
N GLU A 195 5.20 5.55 -13.46
CA GLU A 195 6.13 4.53 -12.98
C GLU A 195 5.45 3.19 -12.71
N MET A 196 4.14 3.18 -12.44
CA MET A 196 3.37 1.94 -12.27
C MET A 196 3.25 1.11 -13.55
N GLU A 197 3.50 1.70 -14.71
CA GLU A 197 3.55 0.96 -15.98
C GLU A 197 4.51 -0.24 -15.89
N TYR A 198 5.62 -0.09 -15.15
CA TYR A 198 6.57 -1.18 -14.95
C TYR A 198 5.94 -2.38 -14.23
N LEU A 199 5.16 -2.13 -13.17
CA LEU A 199 4.49 -3.18 -12.40
C LEU A 199 3.43 -3.90 -13.23
N PHE A 200 2.65 -3.16 -14.02
CA PHE A 200 1.65 -3.75 -14.92
C PHE A 200 2.27 -4.57 -16.05
N ARG A 201 3.38 -4.10 -16.62
CA ARG A 201 4.13 -4.82 -17.66
C ARG A 201 4.67 -6.14 -17.12
N LYS A 202 5.25 -6.12 -15.91
CA LYS A 202 5.76 -7.32 -15.25
C LYS A 202 4.65 -8.34 -15.01
N GLY A 203 3.47 -7.90 -14.55
CA GLY A 203 2.30 -8.77 -14.39
C GLY A 203 1.86 -9.43 -15.69
N LYS A 204 1.87 -8.68 -16.80
CA LYS A 204 1.56 -9.23 -18.12
C LYS A 204 2.58 -10.29 -18.56
N GLU A 205 3.85 -10.02 -18.42
CA GLU A 205 4.92 -10.98 -18.75
C GLU A 205 4.79 -12.28 -17.96
N LEU A 206 4.47 -12.21 -16.67
CA LEU A 206 4.24 -13.38 -15.83
C LEU A 206 3.00 -14.16 -16.23
N SER A 207 1.92 -13.49 -16.66
CA SER A 207 0.70 -14.15 -17.13
C SER A 207 0.89 -14.88 -18.46
N GLU A 208 1.74 -14.34 -19.33
CA GLU A 208 2.07 -14.95 -20.63
C GLU A 208 3.11 -16.07 -20.53
N ASN A 209 3.92 -16.07 -19.48
CA ASN A 209 4.99 -17.04 -19.27
C ASN A 209 5.21 -17.37 -17.79
N PRO A 210 4.28 -18.11 -17.16
CA PRO A 210 4.28 -18.34 -15.70
C PRO A 210 5.48 -19.17 -15.19
N TYR A 211 6.30 -19.72 -16.09
CA TYR A 211 7.45 -20.56 -15.71
C TYR A 211 8.80 -19.85 -15.96
N LYS A 212 8.80 -18.57 -16.21
CA LYS A 212 10.00 -17.73 -16.25
C LYS A 212 10.13 -16.91 -14.99
#